data_9609541666dd775f303137dc12e9f868
#
_entry.id   9609541666dd775f303137dc12e9f868
#
_cell.length_a   1.000
_cell.length_b   1.000
_cell.length_c   1.000
_cell.angle_alpha   90.00
_cell.angle_beta   90.00
_cell.angle_gamma   90.00
#
_symmetry.space_group_name_H-M   'P 1'
#
loop_
_entity.id
_entity.type
_entity.pdbx_description
1 polymer ?
#
loop_
_entity_poly.entity_id
_entity_poly.type
_entity_poly.pdbx_seq_one_letter_code
_entity_poly.pdbx_strand_id
1 'polypeptide(L)'
;MTNKQNLILEHALELFATNGFDATSTKRIAEQAGVSEGLIFRHFTNKEGLLNAIVSYGTNKASSYFEKICSLTSPKEVITQSLSLSKNIDSNEENFWRLMYALKWQRGFYNNDAFESLKIKLVWAFRELGFEHPELETRIIEVWIDGLATERLLKKSPNNELIEIILNKYNLTCKK
;
A
#
# COMPACT_ATOMS: atom_id res chain seq x y z
N MET A 1 -17.25 -0.23 11.95
CA MET A 1 -17.37 1.24 11.96
C MET A 1 -18.80 1.65 11.65
N THR A 2 -19.29 2.80 12.16
CA THR A 2 -20.61 3.32 11.83
C THR A 2 -20.59 3.98 10.44
N ASN A 3 -21.77 4.13 9.80
CA ASN A 3 -21.86 4.79 8.49
C ASN A 3 -21.25 6.22 8.49
N LYS A 4 -21.46 6.97 9.60
CA LYS A 4 -20.89 8.32 9.75
C LYS A 4 -19.34 8.32 9.93
N GLN A 5 -18.78 7.31 10.61
CA GLN A 5 -17.33 7.17 10.72
C GLN A 5 -16.69 6.93 9.35
N ASN A 6 -17.27 6.03 8.55
CA ASN A 6 -16.77 5.74 7.20
C ASN A 6 -16.82 6.99 6.32
N LEU A 7 -17.92 7.75 6.36
CA LEU A 7 -18.06 8.99 5.60
C LEU A 7 -17.00 10.04 5.99
N ILE A 8 -16.73 10.20 7.30
CA ILE A 8 -15.67 11.11 7.78
C ILE A 8 -14.29 10.66 7.27
N LEU A 9 -13.98 9.36 7.35
CA LEU A 9 -12.70 8.81 6.87
C LEU A 9 -12.52 9.01 5.37
N GLU A 10 -13.57 8.79 4.57
CA GLU A 10 -13.55 8.94 3.12
C GLU A 10 -13.24 10.40 2.70
N HIS A 11 -13.96 11.38 3.28
CA HIS A 11 -13.70 12.79 3.00
C HIS A 11 -12.37 13.29 3.56
N ALA A 12 -11.95 12.78 4.72
CA ALA A 12 -10.64 13.10 5.28
C ALA A 12 -9.50 12.58 4.37
N LEU A 13 -9.64 11.34 3.89
CA LEU A 13 -8.72 10.74 2.94
C LEU A 13 -8.57 11.58 1.68
N GLU A 14 -9.69 11.96 1.06
CA GLU A 14 -9.71 12.78 -0.15
C GLU A 14 -9.00 14.12 0.08
N LEU A 15 -9.34 14.82 1.16
CA LEU A 15 -8.74 16.11 1.48
C LEU A 15 -7.25 16.02 1.83
N PHE A 16 -6.85 15.00 2.59
CA PHE A 16 -5.43 14.79 2.91
C PHE A 16 -4.62 14.42 1.67
N ALA A 17 -5.19 13.61 0.77
CA ALA A 17 -4.52 13.23 -0.48
C ALA A 17 -4.37 14.42 -1.44
N THR A 18 -5.33 15.34 -1.46
CA THR A 18 -5.38 16.45 -2.43
C THR A 18 -4.65 17.69 -1.92
N ASN A 19 -4.89 18.06 -0.65
CA ASN A 19 -4.39 19.32 -0.09
C ASN A 19 -3.21 19.12 0.88
N GLY A 20 -2.92 17.89 1.24
CA GLY A 20 -1.98 17.53 2.30
C GLY A 20 -2.60 17.58 3.71
N PHE A 21 -1.97 16.87 4.63
CA PHE A 21 -2.44 16.77 6.00
C PHE A 21 -2.45 18.13 6.70
N ASP A 22 -1.34 18.88 6.65
CA ASP A 22 -1.17 20.10 7.43
C ASP A 22 -2.14 21.21 6.99
N ALA A 23 -2.41 21.33 5.70
CA ALA A 23 -3.31 22.34 5.11
C ALA A 23 -4.81 21.99 5.25
N THR A 24 -5.15 20.80 5.75
CA THR A 24 -6.54 20.35 5.92
C THR A 24 -6.99 20.51 7.37
N SER A 25 -8.10 21.22 7.61
CA SER A 25 -8.68 21.35 8.95
C SER A 25 -9.80 20.34 9.19
N THR A 26 -10.01 19.95 10.45
CA THR A 26 -11.15 19.12 10.87
C THR A 26 -12.49 19.75 10.57
N LYS A 27 -12.58 21.08 10.62
CA LYS A 27 -13.77 21.84 10.23
C LYS A 27 -14.12 21.61 8.76
N ARG A 28 -13.12 21.69 7.85
CA ARG A 28 -13.34 21.46 6.42
C ARG A 28 -13.76 20.01 6.12
N ILE A 29 -13.19 19.05 6.86
CA ILE A 29 -13.60 17.64 6.75
C ILE A 29 -15.05 17.48 7.20
N ALA A 30 -15.43 18.09 8.33
CA ALA A 30 -16.81 18.03 8.83
C ALA A 30 -17.82 18.63 7.85
N GLU A 31 -17.50 19.78 7.27
CA GLU A 31 -18.33 20.44 6.24
C GLU A 31 -18.54 19.54 5.01
N GLN A 32 -17.49 18.92 4.50
CA GLN A 32 -17.59 18.00 3.35
C GLN A 32 -18.35 16.71 3.68
N ALA A 33 -18.14 16.16 4.88
CA ALA A 33 -18.80 14.94 5.32
C ALA A 33 -20.27 15.18 5.77
N GLY A 34 -20.73 16.45 5.80
CA GLY A 34 -22.09 16.79 6.25
C GLY A 34 -22.33 16.46 7.72
N VAL A 35 -21.32 16.61 8.59
CA VAL A 35 -21.37 16.31 10.02
C VAL A 35 -20.91 17.50 10.85
N SER A 36 -21.15 17.47 12.15
CA SER A 36 -20.54 18.45 13.05
C SER A 36 -19.06 18.11 13.32
N GLU A 37 -18.20 19.12 13.49
CA GLU A 37 -16.81 18.93 13.86
C GLU A 37 -16.67 18.18 15.20
N GLY A 38 -17.57 18.44 16.15
CA GLY A 38 -17.64 17.70 17.42
C GLY A 38 -17.84 16.18 17.24
N LEU A 39 -18.47 15.75 16.14
CA LEU A 39 -18.59 14.33 15.85
C LEU A 39 -17.25 13.72 15.45
N ILE A 40 -16.40 14.46 14.73
CA ILE A 40 -15.04 14.03 14.39
C ILE A 40 -14.24 13.84 15.67
N PHE A 41 -14.24 14.84 16.57
CA PHE A 41 -13.52 14.73 17.85
C PHE A 41 -14.03 13.59 18.72
N ARG A 42 -15.33 13.33 18.71
CA ARG A 42 -15.91 12.20 19.47
C ARG A 42 -15.45 10.84 18.94
N HIS A 43 -15.24 10.68 17.65
CA HIS A 43 -14.86 9.40 17.04
C HIS A 43 -13.34 9.20 16.92
N PHE A 44 -12.61 10.28 16.70
CA PHE A 44 -11.17 10.20 16.34
C PHE A 44 -10.29 11.04 17.28
N THR A 45 -10.84 11.70 18.29
CA THR A 45 -10.16 12.52 19.30
C THR A 45 -9.58 13.83 18.74
N ASN A 46 -8.84 13.76 17.63
CA ASN A 46 -8.22 14.90 16.96
C ASN A 46 -7.89 14.56 15.50
N LYS A 47 -7.25 15.48 14.78
CA LYS A 47 -6.85 15.30 13.37
C LYS A 47 -5.83 14.18 13.19
N GLU A 48 -4.89 14.04 14.12
CA GLU A 48 -3.92 12.94 14.13
C GLU A 48 -4.59 11.59 14.35
N GLY A 49 -5.57 11.51 15.25
CA GLY A 49 -6.36 10.29 15.49
C GLY A 49 -7.13 9.87 14.24
N LEU A 50 -7.65 10.83 13.49
CA LEU A 50 -8.31 10.58 12.20
C LEU A 50 -7.30 10.06 11.16
N LEU A 51 -6.10 10.65 11.07
CA LEU A 51 -5.03 10.16 10.21
C LEU A 51 -4.60 8.74 10.59
N ASN A 52 -4.41 8.48 11.88
CA ASN A 52 -4.04 7.15 12.38
C ASN A 52 -5.09 6.09 12.03
N ALA A 53 -6.38 6.44 12.05
CA ALA A 53 -7.44 5.55 11.62
C ALA A 53 -7.36 5.23 10.11
N ILE A 54 -7.03 6.22 9.27
CA ILE A 54 -6.79 6.01 7.82
C ILE A 54 -5.57 5.12 7.61
N VAL A 55 -4.47 5.38 8.31
CA VAL A 55 -3.23 4.58 8.20
C VAL A 55 -3.48 3.14 8.64
N SER A 56 -4.18 2.93 9.77
CA SER A 56 -4.53 1.59 10.25
C SER A 56 -5.40 0.82 9.26
N TYR A 57 -6.37 1.50 8.63
CA TYR A 57 -7.17 0.90 7.56
C TYR A 57 -6.27 0.46 6.38
N GLY A 58 -5.31 1.31 5.98
CA GLY A 58 -4.37 1.01 4.90
C GLY A 58 -3.44 -0.15 5.22
N THR A 59 -2.91 -0.19 6.44
CA THR A 59 -2.07 -1.29 6.89
C THR A 59 -2.82 -2.62 6.85
N ASN A 60 -4.04 -2.66 7.40
CA ASN A 60 -4.87 -3.87 7.37
C ASN A 60 -5.19 -4.32 5.94
N LYS A 61 -5.43 -3.35 5.03
CA LYS A 61 -5.68 -3.66 3.63
C LYS A 61 -4.45 -4.22 2.94
N ALA A 62 -3.27 -3.62 3.14
CA ALA A 62 -2.01 -4.14 2.63
C ALA A 62 -1.74 -5.55 3.15
N SER A 63 -1.93 -5.79 4.47
CA SER A 63 -1.78 -7.10 5.08
C SER A 63 -2.64 -8.17 4.40
N SER A 64 -3.88 -7.85 4.02
CA SER A 64 -4.75 -8.80 3.32
C SER A 64 -4.24 -9.22 1.95
N TYR A 65 -3.52 -8.34 1.23
CA TYR A 65 -2.85 -8.70 -0.03
C TYR A 65 -1.63 -9.59 0.24
N PHE A 66 -0.85 -9.26 1.28
CA PHE A 66 0.35 -10.03 1.65
C PHE A 66 -0.01 -11.44 2.15
N GLU A 67 -1.07 -11.59 2.93
CA GLU A 67 -1.56 -12.90 3.39
C GLU A 67 -1.88 -13.83 2.21
N LYS A 68 -2.51 -13.31 1.15
CA LYS A 68 -2.78 -14.09 -0.07
C LYS A 68 -1.48 -14.58 -0.72
N ILE A 69 -0.46 -13.72 -0.80
CA ILE A 69 0.85 -14.10 -1.36
C ILE A 69 1.57 -15.09 -0.44
N CYS A 70 1.51 -14.87 0.87
CA CYS A 70 2.15 -15.75 1.85
C CYS A 70 1.53 -17.17 1.88
N SER A 71 0.26 -17.32 1.47
CA SER A 71 -0.40 -18.63 1.36
C SER A 71 0.03 -19.43 0.13
N LEU A 72 0.72 -18.82 -0.86
CA LEU A 72 1.20 -19.52 -2.04
C LEU A 72 2.31 -20.52 -1.70
N THR A 73 2.31 -21.65 -2.40
CA THR A 73 3.30 -22.73 -2.22
C THR A 73 4.35 -22.75 -3.32
N SER A 74 4.12 -22.06 -4.44
CA SER A 74 5.06 -21.94 -5.55
C SER A 74 5.98 -20.74 -5.34
N PRO A 75 7.33 -20.94 -5.21
CA PRO A 75 8.27 -19.84 -5.08
C PRO A 75 8.19 -18.83 -6.24
N LYS A 76 7.98 -19.31 -7.47
CA LYS A 76 7.83 -18.44 -8.64
C LYS A 76 6.58 -17.58 -8.57
N GLU A 77 5.46 -18.14 -8.11
CA GLU A 77 4.22 -17.39 -7.94
C GLU A 77 4.32 -16.34 -6.84
N VAL A 78 5.02 -16.63 -5.75
CA VAL A 78 5.27 -15.66 -4.67
C VAL A 78 5.95 -14.41 -5.23
N ILE A 79 7.04 -14.56 -5.98
CA ILE A 79 7.78 -13.43 -6.56
C ILE A 79 6.92 -12.70 -7.60
N THR A 80 6.25 -13.46 -8.49
CA THR A 80 5.40 -12.88 -9.56
C THR A 80 4.24 -12.07 -8.98
N GLN A 81 3.55 -12.59 -7.99
CA GLN A 81 2.42 -11.89 -7.36
C GLN A 81 2.89 -10.69 -6.54
N SER A 82 4.06 -10.77 -5.90
CA SER A 82 4.65 -9.64 -5.18
C SER A 82 4.97 -8.47 -6.11
N LEU A 83 5.58 -8.71 -7.27
CA LEU A 83 5.84 -7.68 -8.28
C LEU A 83 4.55 -7.14 -8.90
N SER A 84 3.50 -7.95 -8.92
CA SER A 84 2.20 -7.57 -9.50
C SER A 84 1.30 -6.77 -8.53
N LEU A 85 1.73 -6.51 -7.29
CA LEU A 85 0.93 -5.77 -6.30
C LEU A 85 0.46 -4.40 -6.83
N SER A 86 1.32 -3.68 -7.54
CA SER A 86 0.97 -2.38 -8.12
C SER A 86 -0.15 -2.44 -9.17
N LYS A 87 -0.33 -3.58 -9.86
CA LYS A 87 -1.42 -3.78 -10.83
C LYS A 87 -2.78 -3.90 -10.16
N ASN A 88 -2.80 -4.37 -8.91
CA ASN A 88 -4.01 -4.65 -8.15
C ASN A 88 -4.56 -3.40 -7.44
N ILE A 89 -3.92 -2.23 -7.65
CA ILE A 89 -4.44 -0.95 -7.16
C ILE A 89 -5.67 -0.57 -8.01
N ASP A 90 -6.85 -0.66 -7.39
CA ASP A 90 -8.10 -0.23 -8.01
C ASP A 90 -8.06 1.29 -8.27
N SER A 91 -8.65 1.73 -9.40
CA SER A 91 -8.74 3.15 -9.74
C SER A 91 -9.45 3.98 -8.66
N ASN A 92 -10.44 3.39 -7.99
CA ASN A 92 -11.16 4.03 -6.88
C ASN A 92 -10.29 4.18 -5.62
N GLU A 93 -9.16 3.48 -5.53
CA GLU A 93 -8.25 3.48 -4.39
C GLU A 93 -6.96 4.25 -4.65
N GLU A 94 -6.77 4.82 -5.83
CA GLU A 94 -5.54 5.54 -6.19
C GLU A 94 -5.23 6.68 -5.21
N ASN A 95 -6.24 7.50 -4.86
CA ASN A 95 -6.06 8.60 -3.91
C ASN A 95 -5.65 8.10 -2.52
N PHE A 96 -6.22 6.98 -2.10
CA PHE A 96 -5.85 6.33 -0.84
C PHE A 96 -4.38 5.88 -0.84
N TRP A 97 -3.95 5.15 -1.86
CA TRP A 97 -2.58 4.67 -1.94
C TRP A 97 -1.58 5.82 -2.14
N ARG A 98 -1.95 6.88 -2.88
CA ARG A 98 -1.13 8.10 -2.98
C ARG A 98 -0.89 8.74 -1.62
N LEU A 99 -1.94 8.86 -0.79
CA LEU A 99 -1.79 9.37 0.57
C LEU A 99 -0.87 8.47 1.38
N MET A 100 -1.06 7.14 1.36
CA MET A 100 -0.23 6.20 2.08
C MET A 100 1.25 6.32 1.69
N TYR A 101 1.55 6.45 0.39
CA TYR A 101 2.92 6.67 -0.10
C TYR A 101 3.48 8.04 0.30
N ALA A 102 2.69 9.10 0.26
CA ALA A 102 3.12 10.43 0.72
C ALA A 102 3.46 10.43 2.22
N LEU A 103 2.65 9.78 3.04
CA LEU A 103 2.86 9.66 4.48
C LEU A 103 4.10 8.85 4.84
N LYS A 104 4.47 7.86 4.03
CA LYS A 104 5.69 7.07 4.19
C LYS A 104 6.94 7.95 4.36
N TRP A 105 7.03 9.05 3.59
CA TRP A 105 8.17 9.97 3.59
C TRP A 105 8.04 11.11 4.60
N GLN A 106 6.81 11.60 4.83
CA GLN A 106 6.60 12.82 5.61
C GLN A 106 6.59 12.59 7.12
N ARG A 107 6.13 11.43 7.61
CA ARG A 107 5.84 11.24 9.03
C ARG A 107 6.35 9.92 9.62
N GLY A 108 7.17 9.18 8.90
CA GLY A 108 7.66 7.90 9.42
C GLY A 108 6.57 6.85 9.66
N PHE A 109 5.40 7.00 9.05
CA PHE A 109 4.31 6.01 9.05
C PHE A 109 4.68 4.75 8.24
N TYR A 110 5.95 4.41 8.23
CA TYR A 110 6.41 3.16 7.64
C TYR A 110 6.21 2.05 8.67
N ASN A 111 5.08 1.37 8.59
CA ASN A 111 4.87 0.16 9.38
C ASN A 111 5.61 -1.01 8.71
N ASN A 112 6.78 -1.34 9.21
CA ASN A 112 7.58 -2.48 8.77
C ASN A 112 6.88 -3.82 9.03
N ASP A 113 5.98 -3.90 10.03
CA ASP A 113 5.42 -5.16 10.48
C ASP A 113 4.53 -5.83 9.41
N ALA A 114 3.76 -5.02 8.65
CA ALA A 114 2.92 -5.55 7.57
C ALA A 114 3.75 -6.15 6.43
N PHE A 115 4.93 -5.59 6.16
CA PHE A 115 5.85 -6.06 5.12
C PHE A 115 6.72 -7.24 5.57
N GLU A 116 6.91 -7.44 6.87
CA GLU A 116 7.83 -8.46 7.40
C GLU A 116 7.41 -9.88 7.01
N SER A 117 6.13 -10.18 7.03
CA SER A 117 5.61 -11.49 6.60
C SER A 117 5.89 -11.76 5.11
N LEU A 118 5.69 -10.75 4.25
CA LEU A 118 5.99 -10.85 2.83
C LEU A 118 7.49 -11.01 2.59
N LYS A 119 8.33 -10.28 3.32
CA LYS A 119 9.79 -10.37 3.24
C LYS A 119 10.28 -11.77 3.60
N ILE A 120 9.82 -12.34 4.72
CA ILE A 120 10.14 -13.72 5.10
C ILE A 120 9.75 -14.71 3.99
N LYS A 121 8.57 -14.51 3.39
CA LYS A 121 8.08 -15.36 2.31
C LYS A 121 8.90 -15.23 1.03
N LEU A 122 9.35 -14.01 0.69
CA LEU A 122 10.23 -13.76 -0.45
C LEU A 122 11.61 -14.40 -0.25
N VAL A 123 12.21 -14.27 0.95
CA VAL A 123 13.47 -14.94 1.28
C VAL A 123 13.35 -16.45 1.12
N TRP A 124 12.25 -17.04 1.61
CA TRP A 124 11.96 -18.45 1.39
C TRP A 124 11.89 -18.79 -0.12
N ALA A 125 11.17 -17.98 -0.90
CA ALA A 125 10.98 -18.24 -2.32
C ALA A 125 12.32 -18.23 -3.09
N PHE A 126 13.20 -17.26 -2.82
CA PHE A 126 14.52 -17.20 -3.45
C PHE A 126 15.42 -18.35 -3.01
N ARG A 127 15.34 -18.77 -1.77
CA ARG A 127 16.08 -19.93 -1.25
C ARG A 127 15.67 -21.23 -1.93
N GLU A 128 14.36 -21.46 -2.08
CA GLU A 128 13.83 -22.63 -2.82
C GLU A 128 14.22 -22.65 -4.31
N LEU A 129 14.41 -21.48 -4.91
CA LEU A 129 14.86 -21.35 -6.30
C LEU A 129 16.40 -21.48 -6.45
N GLY A 130 17.15 -21.63 -5.35
CA GLY A 130 18.59 -21.85 -5.35
C GLY A 130 19.42 -20.58 -5.55
N PHE A 131 18.89 -19.40 -5.23
CA PHE A 131 19.66 -18.16 -5.29
C PHE A 131 20.69 -18.12 -4.16
N GLU A 132 21.89 -17.64 -4.46
CA GLU A 132 23.02 -17.59 -3.51
C GLU A 132 22.79 -16.58 -2.38
N HIS A 133 22.10 -15.47 -2.68
CA HIS A 133 21.87 -14.38 -1.73
C HIS A 133 20.37 -14.03 -1.61
N PRO A 134 19.52 -14.92 -1.07
CA PRO A 134 18.06 -14.73 -1.04
C PRO A 134 17.60 -13.46 -0.31
N GLU A 135 18.32 -13.01 0.72
CA GLU A 135 18.04 -11.79 1.46
C GLU A 135 18.31 -10.53 0.60
N LEU A 136 19.36 -10.52 -0.20
CA LEU A 136 19.67 -9.40 -1.11
C LEU A 136 18.72 -9.36 -2.28
N GLU A 137 18.37 -10.52 -2.85
CA GLU A 137 17.36 -10.61 -3.91
C GLU A 137 15.99 -10.12 -3.40
N THR A 138 15.61 -10.46 -2.18
CA THR A 138 14.41 -9.94 -1.54
C THR A 138 14.44 -8.42 -1.45
N ARG A 139 15.56 -7.81 -1.03
CA ARG A 139 15.70 -6.35 -0.99
C ARG A 139 15.55 -5.71 -2.37
N ILE A 140 16.08 -6.32 -3.41
CA ILE A 140 15.90 -5.85 -4.81
C ILE A 140 14.42 -5.88 -5.19
N ILE A 141 13.71 -6.96 -4.86
CA ILE A 141 12.26 -7.06 -5.12
C ILE A 141 11.48 -6.00 -4.34
N GLU A 142 11.79 -5.74 -3.07
CA GLU A 142 11.17 -4.69 -2.27
C GLU A 142 11.31 -3.30 -2.92
N VAL A 143 12.53 -2.96 -3.39
CA VAL A 143 12.78 -1.71 -4.11
C VAL A 143 11.97 -1.62 -5.41
N TRP A 144 11.84 -2.73 -6.14
CA TRP A 144 11.05 -2.74 -7.37
C TRP A 144 9.55 -2.66 -7.10
N ILE A 145 9.03 -3.30 -6.06
CA ILE A 145 7.62 -3.15 -5.63
C ILE A 145 7.32 -1.67 -5.35
N ASP A 146 8.17 -0.99 -4.59
CA ASP A 146 8.03 0.43 -4.27
C ASP A 146 8.12 1.31 -5.54
N GLY A 147 9.08 1.04 -6.41
CA GLY A 147 9.26 1.77 -7.66
C GLY A 147 8.06 1.60 -8.61
N LEU A 148 7.59 0.37 -8.79
CA LEU A 148 6.43 0.04 -9.62
C LEU A 148 5.15 0.68 -9.09
N ALA A 149 4.94 0.64 -7.77
CA ALA A 149 3.77 1.28 -7.16
C ALA A 149 3.82 2.81 -7.30
N THR A 150 5.00 3.41 -7.08
CA THR A 150 5.21 4.85 -7.27
C THR A 150 4.93 5.26 -8.72
N GLU A 151 5.47 4.54 -9.69
CA GLU A 151 5.23 4.83 -11.11
C GLU A 151 3.76 4.68 -11.48
N ARG A 152 3.09 3.62 -11.02
CA ARG A 152 1.66 3.39 -11.23
C ARG A 152 0.82 4.54 -10.68
N LEU A 153 1.13 5.00 -9.47
CA LEU A 153 0.39 6.08 -8.81
C LEU A 153 0.67 7.46 -9.41
N LEU A 154 1.87 7.72 -9.91
CA LEU A 154 2.24 9.01 -10.52
C LEU A 154 1.78 9.11 -11.98
N LYS A 155 2.05 8.07 -12.78
CA LYS A 155 1.82 8.09 -14.23
C LYS A 155 0.46 7.54 -14.66
N LYS A 156 -0.29 6.91 -13.73
CA LYS A 156 -1.56 6.22 -14.01
C LYS A 156 -1.45 5.17 -15.12
N SER A 157 -0.25 4.65 -15.36
CA SER A 157 0.04 3.69 -16.42
C SER A 157 0.25 2.29 -15.83
N PRO A 158 -0.26 1.24 -16.46
CA PRO A 158 0.04 -0.13 -16.06
C PRO A 158 1.51 -0.45 -16.36
N ASN A 159 2.21 -1.02 -15.36
CA ASN A 159 3.65 -1.35 -15.44
C ASN A 159 3.89 -2.77 -16.01
N ASN A 160 3.01 -3.25 -16.91
CA ASN A 160 3.05 -4.63 -17.37
C ASN A 160 4.37 -5.01 -18.02
N GLU A 161 4.89 -4.17 -18.92
CA GLU A 161 6.15 -4.40 -19.62
C GLU A 161 7.35 -4.43 -18.66
N LEU A 162 7.38 -3.53 -17.68
CA LEU A 162 8.44 -3.51 -16.68
C LEU A 162 8.44 -4.77 -15.82
N ILE A 163 7.26 -5.22 -15.40
CA ILE A 163 7.13 -6.44 -14.60
C ILE A 163 7.59 -7.67 -15.43
N GLU A 164 7.22 -7.75 -16.70
CA GLU A 164 7.67 -8.83 -17.57
C GLU A 164 9.19 -8.84 -17.75
N ILE A 165 9.81 -7.67 -17.93
CA ILE A 165 11.28 -7.55 -18.04
C ILE A 165 11.95 -8.00 -16.73
N ILE A 166 11.40 -7.62 -15.58
CA ILE A 166 11.90 -8.03 -14.26
C ILE A 166 11.79 -9.55 -14.11
N LEU A 167 10.63 -10.14 -14.41
CA LEU A 167 10.41 -11.58 -14.34
C LEU A 167 11.32 -12.36 -15.27
N ASN A 168 11.59 -11.83 -16.46
CA ASN A 168 12.54 -12.44 -17.41
C ASN A 168 13.97 -12.48 -16.85
N LYS A 169 14.42 -11.44 -16.14
CA LYS A 169 15.75 -11.41 -15.49
C LYS A 169 15.93 -12.54 -14.48
N TYR A 170 14.85 -12.97 -13.84
CA TYR A 170 14.84 -14.05 -12.87
C TYR A 170 14.46 -15.42 -13.48
N ASN A 171 14.29 -15.52 -14.80
CA ASN A 171 13.80 -16.72 -15.47
C ASN A 171 12.44 -17.22 -14.91
N LEU A 172 11.59 -16.30 -14.48
CA LEU A 172 10.29 -16.58 -13.84
C LEU A 172 9.11 -16.50 -14.82
N THR A 173 9.34 -16.12 -16.07
CA THR A 173 8.28 -16.14 -17.10
C THR A 173 7.94 -17.58 -17.47
N CYS A 174 6.64 -17.89 -17.51
CA CYS A 174 6.19 -19.11 -18.19
C CYS A 174 6.58 -19.01 -19.66
N LYS A 175 7.50 -19.87 -20.15
CA LYS A 175 7.64 -20.07 -21.59
C LYS A 175 6.27 -20.49 -22.10
N LYS A 176 5.68 -19.65 -22.97
CA LYS A 176 4.48 -19.99 -23.73
C LYS A 176 4.76 -21.17 -24.63
#